data_5886f79795cdaeaf40a2ead5514995d6
#
_entry.id   5886f79795cdaeaf40a2ead5514995d6
#
_cell.length_a   1.000
_cell.length_b   1.000
_cell.length_c   1.000
_cell.angle_alpha   90.00
_cell.angle_beta   90.00
_cell.angle_gamma   90.00
#
_symmetry.space_group_name_H-M   'P 1'
#
loop_
_entity.id
_entity.type
_entity.pdbx_description
1 polymer ?
#
loop_
_entity_poly.entity_id
_entity_poly.type
_entity_poly.pdbx_seq_one_letter_code
_entity_poly.pdbx_strand_id
1 'polypeptide(L)'
;MDARKFSTHILDTSVGKAAANVRVTVSLLDEIQEWRSLRAAQTDADGRCLLLEPGQFPSGIYKLTFHVGAYFAERDVKTLYPAIDIIVDCSENQHYHIPLLLNPFGYSTYRGT
;
A
#
# COMPACT_ATOMS: atom_id res chain seq x y z
N MET A 1 13.03 8.35 20.27
CA MET A 1 13.02 8.83 18.89
C MET A 1 12.40 7.78 17.98
N ASP A 2 11.44 8.18 17.21
CA ASP A 2 10.75 7.29 16.30
C ASP A 2 11.44 7.29 14.93
N ALA A 3 12.07 6.16 14.56
CA ALA A 3 12.70 5.98 13.26
C ALA A 3 11.90 5.02 12.37
N ARG A 4 10.72 4.62 12.80
CA ARG A 4 9.92 3.64 12.08
C ARG A 4 9.36 4.21 10.78
N LYS A 5 9.28 3.36 9.78
CA LYS A 5 8.80 3.69 8.45
C LYS A 5 7.63 2.79 8.07
N PHE A 6 6.76 3.32 7.25
CA PHE A 6 5.65 2.58 6.66
C PHE A 6 5.86 2.56 5.14
N SER A 7 5.98 1.38 4.56
CA SER A 7 6.32 1.23 3.14
C SER A 7 5.60 0.06 2.50
N THR A 8 5.57 0.07 1.19
CA THR A 8 5.02 -1.02 0.38
C THR A 8 5.90 -1.30 -0.83
N HIS A 9 5.66 -2.44 -1.46
CA HIS A 9 6.34 -2.86 -2.67
C HIS A 9 5.36 -3.72 -3.47
N ILE A 10 5.09 -3.36 -4.70
CA ILE A 10 4.09 -4.06 -5.51
C ILE A 10 4.79 -4.82 -6.64
N LEU A 11 4.54 -6.12 -6.69
CA LEU A 11 4.97 -6.99 -7.79
C LEU A 11 3.74 -7.38 -8.59
N ASP A 12 3.75 -7.10 -9.89
CA ASP A 12 2.75 -7.62 -10.81
C ASP A 12 3.19 -9.01 -11.25
N THR A 13 2.58 -10.02 -10.63
CA THR A 13 2.97 -11.41 -10.86
C THR A 13 2.53 -11.91 -12.24
N SER A 14 1.58 -11.23 -12.89
CA SER A 14 1.13 -11.61 -14.23
C SER A 14 2.20 -11.37 -15.30
N VAL A 15 3.12 -10.46 -15.05
CA VAL A 15 4.24 -10.16 -15.96
C VAL A 15 5.59 -10.39 -15.30
N GLY A 16 5.63 -10.74 -14.01
CA GLY A 16 6.86 -11.00 -13.27
C GLY A 16 7.73 -9.77 -13.07
N LYS A 17 7.12 -8.59 -12.96
CA LYS A 17 7.82 -7.31 -12.84
C LYS A 17 7.19 -6.43 -11.77
N ALA A 18 7.98 -5.48 -11.27
CA ALA A 18 7.49 -4.47 -10.35
C ALA A 18 6.37 -3.65 -11.00
N ALA A 19 5.36 -3.30 -10.21
CA ALA A 19 4.26 -2.45 -10.66
C ALA A 19 4.58 -1.00 -10.35
N ALA A 20 5.00 -0.26 -11.36
CA ALA A 20 5.33 1.16 -11.24
C ALA A 20 4.10 2.04 -11.42
N ASN A 21 4.15 3.23 -10.82
CA ASN A 21 3.13 4.27 -10.95
C ASN A 21 1.74 3.85 -10.45
N VAL A 22 1.71 2.97 -9.46
CA VAL A 22 0.47 2.63 -8.77
C VAL A 22 0.22 3.63 -7.66
N ARG A 23 -0.93 4.28 -7.68
CA ARG A 23 -1.31 5.19 -6.61
C ARG A 23 -1.70 4.39 -5.37
N VAL A 24 -1.19 4.81 -4.22
CA VAL A 24 -1.50 4.21 -2.91
C VAL A 24 -1.92 5.33 -1.98
N THR A 25 -3.08 5.19 -1.35
CA THR A 25 -3.52 6.13 -0.34
C THR A 25 -3.45 5.49 1.04
N VAL A 26 -3.11 6.30 2.04
CA VAL A 26 -2.93 5.86 3.42
C VAL A 26 -3.95 6.57 4.28
N SER A 27 -4.72 5.82 5.04
CA SER A 27 -5.68 6.35 6.00
C SER A 27 -5.42 5.77 7.39
N LEU A 28 -5.68 6.57 8.40
CA LEU A 28 -5.55 6.19 9.81
C LEU A 28 -6.94 6.17 10.43
N LEU A 29 -7.23 5.09 11.16
CA LEU A 29 -8.48 4.99 11.92
C LEU A 29 -8.40 5.91 13.15
N ASP A 30 -9.33 6.85 13.26
CA ASP A 30 -9.32 7.80 14.36
C ASP A 30 -10.14 7.29 15.57
N GLU A 31 -10.21 8.13 16.61
CA GLU A 31 -10.85 7.76 17.89
C GLU A 31 -12.36 7.55 17.76
N ILE A 32 -13.00 8.14 16.75
CA ILE A 32 -14.43 7.98 16.51
C ILE A 32 -14.71 6.90 15.47
N GLN A 33 -13.72 6.05 15.18
CA GLN A 33 -13.83 4.93 14.26
C GLN A 33 -14.07 5.34 12.81
N GLU A 34 -13.51 6.48 12.40
CA GLU A 34 -13.56 6.95 11.02
C GLU A 34 -12.16 6.95 10.41
N TRP A 35 -12.10 6.71 9.12
CA TRP A 35 -10.85 6.73 8.36
C TRP A 35 -10.47 8.16 8.03
N ARG A 36 -9.28 8.57 8.47
CA ARG A 36 -8.72 9.87 8.16
C ARG A 36 -7.63 9.69 7.11
N SER A 37 -7.81 10.33 5.96
CA SER A 37 -6.82 10.29 4.89
C SER A 37 -5.58 11.09 5.31
N LEU A 38 -4.41 10.46 5.23
CA LEU A 38 -3.14 11.09 5.61
C LEU A 38 -2.30 11.45 4.40
N ARG A 39 -2.23 10.56 3.40
CA ARG A 39 -1.31 10.75 2.30
C ARG A 39 -1.74 9.96 1.09
N ALA A 40 -1.41 10.49 -0.09
CA ALA A 40 -1.43 9.75 -1.34
C ALA A 40 -0.01 9.74 -1.90
N ALA A 41 0.43 8.58 -2.35
CA ALA A 41 1.77 8.39 -2.91
C ALA A 41 1.67 7.46 -4.11
N GLN A 42 2.80 7.23 -4.76
CA GLN A 42 2.82 6.45 -5.99
C GLN A 42 4.08 5.59 -6.00
N THR A 43 3.96 4.35 -6.45
CA THR A 43 5.12 3.46 -6.55
C THR A 43 6.10 3.99 -7.61
N ASP A 44 7.38 3.77 -7.34
CA ASP A 44 8.46 4.13 -8.27
C ASP A 44 8.69 3.03 -9.32
N ALA A 45 9.75 3.16 -10.10
CA ALA A 45 10.09 2.20 -11.15
C ALA A 45 10.34 0.79 -10.62
N ASP A 46 10.76 0.67 -9.35
CA ASP A 46 10.98 -0.61 -8.69
C ASP A 46 9.73 -1.13 -7.96
N GLY A 47 8.60 -0.45 -8.09
CA GLY A 47 7.36 -0.82 -7.43
C GLY A 47 7.33 -0.47 -5.96
N ARG A 48 8.25 0.34 -5.48
CA ARG A 48 8.39 0.69 -4.06
C ARG A 48 7.78 2.04 -3.77
N CYS A 49 7.30 2.18 -2.54
CA CYS A 49 6.71 3.44 -2.09
C CYS A 49 6.91 3.58 -0.59
N LEU A 50 7.50 4.69 -0.18
CA LEU A 50 7.52 5.10 1.22
C LEU A 50 6.20 5.79 1.52
N LEU A 51 5.39 5.19 2.40
CA LEU A 51 4.05 5.66 2.70
C LEU A 51 4.06 6.73 3.79
N LEU A 52 4.78 6.47 4.89
CA LEU A 52 4.97 7.44 5.97
C LEU A 52 6.43 7.44 6.41
N GLU A 53 6.97 8.63 6.59
CA GLU A 53 8.36 8.85 6.97
C GLU A 53 8.55 8.73 8.48
N PRO A 54 9.79 8.55 8.95
CA PRO A 54 10.08 8.62 10.38
C PRO A 54 9.56 9.93 10.98
N GLY A 55 8.95 9.84 12.16
CA GLY A 55 8.33 10.99 12.82
C GLY A 55 6.92 11.32 12.33
N GLN A 56 6.46 10.70 11.25
CA GLN A 56 5.14 10.91 10.67
C GLN A 56 4.26 9.66 10.71
N PHE A 57 4.65 8.69 11.53
CA PHE A 57 4.00 7.39 11.56
C PHE A 57 3.51 7.07 12.98
N PRO A 58 2.39 7.69 13.43
CA PRO A 58 1.83 7.35 14.74
C PRO A 58 1.32 5.92 14.79
N SER A 59 1.34 5.33 15.99
CA SER A 59 0.78 3.99 16.20
C SER A 59 -0.72 3.99 15.94
N GLY A 60 -1.22 2.93 15.34
CA GLY A 60 -2.65 2.80 15.08
C GLY A 60 -2.97 1.79 14.00
N ILE A 61 -4.23 1.78 13.62
CA ILE A 61 -4.75 0.92 12.56
C ILE A 61 -4.84 1.74 11.28
N TYR A 62 -4.24 1.22 10.24
CA TYR A 62 -4.13 1.89 8.94
C TYR A 62 -4.84 1.13 7.86
N LYS A 63 -5.32 1.85 6.87
CA LYS A 63 -5.84 1.27 5.64
C LYS A 63 -5.02 1.78 4.46
N LEU A 64 -4.45 0.85 3.71
CA LEU A 64 -3.80 1.14 2.44
C LEU A 64 -4.79 0.84 1.33
N THR A 65 -5.03 1.82 0.46
CA THR A 65 -5.85 1.62 -0.73
C THR A 65 -4.95 1.67 -1.95
N PHE A 66 -4.85 0.54 -2.62
CA PHE A 66 -4.05 0.38 -3.84
C PHE A 66 -4.97 0.55 -5.04
N HIS A 67 -4.74 1.58 -5.85
CA HIS A 67 -5.58 1.92 -7.00
C HIS A 67 -5.15 1.11 -8.22
N VAL A 68 -5.33 -0.20 -8.13
CA VAL A 68 -4.83 -1.14 -9.14
C VAL A 68 -5.67 -1.16 -10.41
N GLY A 69 -6.95 -0.76 -10.33
CA GLY A 69 -7.80 -0.68 -11.52
C GLY A 69 -7.23 0.27 -12.57
N ALA A 70 -6.76 1.45 -12.13
CA ALA A 70 -6.12 2.42 -13.02
C ALA A 70 -4.82 1.88 -13.61
N TYR A 71 -4.03 1.17 -12.80
CA TYR A 71 -2.79 0.54 -13.26
C TYR A 71 -3.04 -0.44 -14.41
N PHE A 72 -4.02 -1.33 -14.25
CA PHE A 72 -4.36 -2.31 -15.29
C PHE A 72 -5.04 -1.67 -16.50
N ALA A 73 -5.87 -0.63 -16.29
CA ALA A 73 -6.52 0.08 -17.37
C ALA A 73 -5.52 0.71 -18.35
N GLU A 74 -4.44 1.29 -17.83
CA GLU A 74 -3.37 1.84 -18.65
C GLU A 74 -2.68 0.79 -19.52
N ARG A 75 -2.73 -0.47 -19.12
CA ARG A 75 -2.11 -1.60 -19.81
C ARG A 75 -3.11 -2.39 -20.65
N ASP A 76 -4.35 -1.89 -20.71
CA ASP A 76 -5.44 -2.54 -21.43
C ASP A 76 -5.68 -3.98 -20.94
N VAL A 77 -5.61 -4.17 -19.62
CA VAL A 77 -5.79 -5.44 -18.96
C VAL A 77 -7.04 -5.36 -18.08
N LYS A 78 -7.93 -6.33 -18.22
CA LYS A 78 -9.10 -6.44 -17.35
C LYS A 78 -8.69 -6.94 -15.98
N THR A 79 -9.30 -6.39 -14.95
CA THR A 79 -9.11 -6.83 -13.58
C THR A 79 -10.45 -6.93 -12.86
N LEU A 80 -10.50 -7.82 -11.87
CA LEU A 80 -11.64 -7.92 -10.96
C LEU A 80 -11.68 -6.74 -9.98
N TYR A 81 -10.53 -6.09 -9.73
CA TYR A 81 -10.37 -5.13 -8.63
C TYR A 81 -10.27 -3.69 -9.13
N PRO A 82 -11.28 -2.84 -8.88
CA PRO A 82 -11.11 -1.39 -9.08
C PRO A 82 -10.05 -0.80 -8.13
N ALA A 83 -10.00 -1.33 -6.91
CA ALA A 83 -9.02 -0.97 -5.88
C ALA A 83 -8.91 -2.13 -4.89
N ILE A 84 -7.82 -2.14 -4.12
CA ILE A 84 -7.60 -3.14 -3.07
C ILE A 84 -7.32 -2.39 -1.77
N ASP A 85 -8.09 -2.69 -0.73
CA ASP A 85 -7.87 -2.16 0.61
C ASP A 85 -7.20 -3.21 1.49
N ILE A 86 -6.10 -2.83 2.14
CA ILE A 86 -5.43 -3.66 3.13
C ILE A 86 -5.44 -2.91 4.46
N ILE A 87 -6.03 -3.51 5.48
CA ILE A 87 -6.09 -2.94 6.81
C ILE A 87 -5.04 -3.63 7.67
N VAL A 88 -4.18 -2.85 8.32
CA VAL A 88 -3.06 -3.35 9.10
C VAL A 88 -3.00 -2.66 10.46
N ASP A 89 -2.65 -3.43 11.49
CA ASP A 89 -2.42 -2.92 12.83
C ASP A 89 -0.94 -2.59 12.99
N CYS A 90 -0.62 -1.30 13.05
CA CYS A 90 0.75 -0.81 13.19
C CYS A 90 0.98 -0.22 14.58
N SER A 91 0.59 -0.97 15.61
CA SER A 91 0.62 -0.49 16.99
C SER A 91 1.98 -0.63 17.68
N GLU A 92 2.87 -1.49 17.16
CA GLU A 92 4.18 -1.69 17.74
C GLU A 92 5.20 -0.68 17.19
N ASN A 93 6.22 -0.38 17.98
CA ASN A 93 7.27 0.56 17.57
C ASN A 93 8.30 -0.14 16.68
N GLN A 94 7.89 -0.46 15.46
CA GLN A 94 8.68 -1.15 14.43
C GLN A 94 8.42 -0.57 13.07
N HIS A 95 9.30 -0.86 12.13
CA HIS A 95 9.01 -0.65 10.71
C HIS A 95 7.89 -1.58 10.27
N TYR A 96 7.06 -1.08 9.37
CA TYR A 96 6.04 -1.90 8.72
C TYR A 96 6.21 -1.81 7.23
N HIS A 97 6.47 -2.95 6.62
CA HIS A 97 6.59 -3.09 5.18
C HIS A 97 5.53 -4.08 4.72
N ILE A 98 4.61 -3.63 3.89
CA ILE A 98 3.43 -4.39 3.47
C ILE A 98 3.50 -4.58 1.96
N PRO A 99 4.13 -5.66 1.48
CA PRO A 99 4.17 -5.95 0.05
C PRO A 99 2.81 -6.37 -0.49
N LEU A 100 2.58 -6.11 -1.77
CA LEU A 100 1.41 -6.58 -2.49
C LEU A 100 1.86 -7.41 -3.68
N LEU A 101 1.46 -8.67 -3.71
CA LEU A 101 1.62 -9.56 -4.87
C LEU A 101 0.33 -9.48 -5.66
N LEU A 102 0.40 -8.88 -6.84
CA LEU A 102 -0.76 -8.46 -7.60
C LEU A 102 -0.86 -9.22 -8.92
N ASN A 103 -2.07 -9.69 -9.24
CA ASN A 103 -2.41 -10.04 -10.62
C ASN A 103 -3.84 -9.56 -10.89
N PRO A 104 -4.33 -9.63 -12.15
CA PRO A 104 -5.64 -9.05 -12.46
C PRO A 104 -6.83 -9.67 -11.72
N PHE A 105 -6.72 -10.90 -11.24
CA PHE A 105 -7.83 -11.63 -10.63
C PHE A 105 -7.52 -12.16 -9.24
N GLY A 106 -6.45 -11.73 -8.61
CA GLY A 106 -6.10 -12.14 -7.27
C GLY A 106 -4.95 -11.34 -6.71
N TYR A 107 -4.76 -11.42 -5.41
CA TYR A 107 -3.63 -10.77 -4.75
C TYR A 107 -3.34 -11.47 -3.44
N SER A 108 -2.15 -11.24 -2.95
CA SER A 108 -1.81 -11.59 -1.58
C SER A 108 -0.94 -10.49 -0.99
N THR A 109 -0.91 -10.43 0.31
CA THR A 109 -0.10 -9.50 1.07
C THR A 109 0.47 -10.22 2.28
N TYR A 110 1.56 -9.68 2.81
CA TYR A 110 2.19 -10.26 3.99
C TYR A 110 3.02 -9.18 4.67
N ARG A 111 3.52 -9.49 5.86
CA ARG A 111 4.45 -8.58 6.52
C ARG A 111 5.85 -8.83 6.00
N GLY A 112 6.40 -7.87 5.28
CA GLY A 112 7.79 -7.91 4.81
C GLY A 112 8.78 -7.54 5.91
N THR A 113 10.02 -7.82 5.68
CA THR A 113 11.11 -7.48 6.61
C THR A 113 11.94 -6.29 6.15
#